data_9877c406413653533ff1dfe1b931245c
#
_entry.id   9877c406413653533ff1dfe1b931245c
#
_cell.length_a   1.000
_cell.length_b   1.000
_cell.length_c   1.000
_cell.angle_alpha   90.00
_cell.angle_beta   90.00
_cell.angle_gamma   90.00
#
_symmetry.space_group_name_H-M   'P 1'
#
loop_
_entity.id
_entity.type
_entity.pdbx_description
1 polymer ?
#
loop_
_entity_poly.entity_id
_entity_poly.type
_entity_poly.pdbx_seq_one_letter_code
_entity_poly.pdbx_strand_id
1 'polypeptide(L)'
;MTKDVSNTTSNSGHSDKNYTTPPVQDSFGPLGSLRIPNFRLLITGTTLSNAAQWIQQVTLSWLVYDITGSGTILGTINLVRSAASLGMMPMAGLLIDRLKRRRLLMLENGFLFVITFTLGVLLLLGYSQLWFLFIFAFLGGMVQTVDQALRQVLVFDLVPRSQTPNALALIQTGWSLMRSFGPMLGGFLILWIGPGGNFVVQSSAYALIVLTITRIQFPARNLDGVKGSPLKNIKEGIQHVMKERVTRTFTLMGFILPIFIIPIFTILPPIYAVKVFGDDSGRILGFLLASVGVGGIIGGIVTASLGNLQRRGILQLGALFMLSLSLMAFAFSTKLWISLPLLSLSGFFEIIFLTTNQTLLQLSIPDNLRGRVTSVVNLNAALSPLGGLMAGAGSDLLGGPKMITIFMAGTAAAIAILVLAFSSTVRDYRLSRAFSLVSPESSSNSGS
;
A
#
# COMPACT_ATOMS: atom_id res chain seq x y z
N MET A 1 -35.77 -23.23 -83.96
CA MET A 1 -36.52 -22.60 -82.84
C MET A 1 -35.77 -23.00 -81.57
N THR A 2 -34.81 -22.23 -81.17
CA THR A 2 -33.92 -22.47 -80.05
C THR A 2 -33.88 -21.15 -79.29
N LYS A 3 -34.18 -21.23 -77.96
CA LYS A 3 -34.04 -20.10 -77.06
C LYS A 3 -32.85 -20.36 -76.13
N ASP A 4 -31.93 -19.45 -76.21
CA ASP A 4 -30.81 -19.30 -75.28
C ASP A 4 -31.30 -18.93 -73.90
N VAL A 5 -30.75 -19.59 -72.86
CA VAL A 5 -30.85 -19.18 -71.47
C VAL A 5 -29.47 -18.85 -70.97
N SER A 6 -29.23 -17.58 -70.81
CA SER A 6 -28.02 -16.99 -70.25
C SER A 6 -27.93 -17.24 -68.72
N ASN A 7 -26.83 -17.86 -68.31
CA ASN A 7 -26.42 -18.01 -66.90
C ASN A 7 -25.85 -16.69 -66.38
N THR A 8 -26.53 -16.05 -65.44
CA THR A 8 -26.01 -14.97 -64.63
C THR A 8 -25.45 -15.54 -63.33
N THR A 9 -24.15 -15.70 -63.25
CA THR A 9 -23.42 -15.95 -62.02
C THR A 9 -23.34 -14.71 -61.18
N SER A 10 -24.10 -14.68 -60.05
CA SER A 10 -23.98 -13.67 -59.04
C SER A 10 -22.68 -13.83 -58.24
N ASN A 11 -21.80 -12.90 -58.46
CA ASN A 11 -20.54 -12.77 -57.73
C ASN A 11 -20.82 -12.13 -56.36
N SER A 12 -20.97 -12.95 -55.30
CA SER A 12 -21.08 -12.47 -53.91
C SER A 12 -19.66 -12.09 -53.45
N GLY A 13 -19.33 -10.80 -53.57
CA GLY A 13 -18.13 -10.21 -53.02
C GLY A 13 -18.10 -10.37 -51.50
N HIS A 14 -17.32 -11.32 -50.98
CA HIS A 14 -16.86 -11.32 -49.62
C HIS A 14 -15.90 -10.12 -49.46
N SER A 15 -16.44 -9.06 -48.91
CA SER A 15 -15.64 -7.96 -48.36
C SER A 15 -14.84 -8.51 -47.17
N ASP A 16 -13.62 -8.95 -47.42
CA ASP A 16 -12.61 -9.12 -46.38
C ASP A 16 -12.42 -7.76 -45.71
N LYS A 17 -13.12 -7.57 -44.60
CA LYS A 17 -12.78 -6.52 -43.66
C LYS A 17 -11.41 -6.89 -43.06
N ASN A 18 -10.36 -6.42 -43.72
CA ASN A 18 -9.04 -6.32 -43.14
C ASN A 18 -9.16 -5.60 -41.81
N TYR A 19 -9.26 -6.37 -40.73
CA TYR A 19 -8.96 -5.88 -39.40
C TYR A 19 -7.46 -5.54 -39.40
N THR A 20 -7.14 -4.35 -39.86
CA THR A 20 -5.84 -3.75 -39.57
C THR A 20 -5.78 -3.63 -38.05
N THR A 21 -5.05 -4.55 -37.41
CA THR A 21 -4.59 -4.36 -36.05
C THR A 21 -4.06 -2.94 -35.94
N PRO A 22 -4.60 -2.10 -35.02
CA PRO A 22 -4.08 -0.76 -34.87
C PRO A 22 -2.57 -0.87 -34.63
N PRO A 23 -1.76 0.01 -35.26
CA PRO A 23 -0.31 -0.05 -35.13
C PRO A 23 0.04 -0.17 -33.64
N VAL A 24 0.89 -1.14 -33.31
CA VAL A 24 1.49 -1.30 -31.98
C VAL A 24 2.14 0.04 -31.67
N GLN A 25 1.42 0.89 -30.93
CA GLN A 25 1.92 2.19 -30.53
C GLN A 25 3.20 1.95 -29.74
N ASP A 26 4.23 2.68 -30.12
CA ASP A 26 5.57 2.70 -29.57
C ASP A 26 5.58 2.24 -28.12
N SER A 27 6.30 1.16 -27.84
CA SER A 27 6.56 0.67 -26.50
C SER A 27 7.42 1.72 -25.80
N PHE A 28 6.76 2.73 -25.22
CA PHE A 28 7.44 3.65 -24.32
C PHE A 28 8.06 2.80 -23.21
N GLY A 29 9.37 2.92 -23.04
CA GLY A 29 10.09 2.19 -22.00
C GLY A 29 9.51 2.39 -20.59
N PRO A 30 10.06 1.76 -19.55
CA PRO A 30 9.52 1.74 -18.18
C PRO A 30 9.19 3.12 -17.59
N LEU A 31 9.77 4.19 -18.13
CA LEU A 31 9.57 5.58 -17.70
C LEU A 31 8.73 6.41 -18.69
N GLY A 32 8.04 5.76 -19.61
CA GLY A 32 7.33 6.43 -20.72
C GLY A 32 6.30 7.46 -20.24
N SER A 33 5.53 7.15 -19.20
CA SER A 33 4.51 8.06 -18.65
C SER A 33 5.11 9.36 -18.06
N LEU A 34 6.39 9.38 -17.68
CA LEU A 34 7.06 10.61 -17.19
C LEU A 34 7.27 11.65 -18.29
N ARG A 35 7.11 11.29 -19.55
CA ARG A 35 7.14 12.26 -20.67
C ARG A 35 5.91 13.16 -20.69
N ILE A 36 4.82 12.75 -20.04
CA ILE A 36 3.59 13.54 -19.93
C ILE A 36 3.75 14.59 -18.83
N PRO A 37 3.77 15.92 -19.17
CA PRO A 37 4.06 16.96 -18.18
C PRO A 37 3.10 16.97 -17.00
N ASN A 38 1.79 16.80 -17.24
CA ASN A 38 0.77 16.75 -16.18
C ASN A 38 0.94 15.53 -15.26
N PHE A 39 1.31 14.37 -15.81
CA PHE A 39 1.58 13.18 -15.01
C PHE A 39 2.86 13.34 -14.18
N ARG A 40 3.89 13.97 -14.72
CA ARG A 40 5.12 14.27 -13.99
C ARG A 40 4.86 15.14 -12.76
N LEU A 41 4.01 16.17 -12.89
CA LEU A 41 3.58 16.99 -11.75
C LEU A 41 2.74 16.19 -10.75
N LEU A 42 1.82 15.35 -11.24
CA LEU A 42 1.01 14.48 -10.37
C LEU A 42 1.86 13.50 -9.58
N ILE A 43 2.79 12.77 -10.21
CA ILE A 43 3.62 11.76 -9.53
C ILE A 43 4.57 12.43 -8.52
N THR A 44 5.14 13.59 -8.84
CA THR A 44 5.98 14.36 -7.91
C THR A 44 5.16 14.75 -6.67
N GLY A 45 3.98 15.33 -6.85
CA GLY A 45 3.08 15.68 -5.76
C GLY A 45 2.62 14.44 -4.95
N THR A 46 2.37 13.31 -5.61
CA THR A 46 1.98 12.06 -4.94
C THR A 46 3.14 11.48 -4.13
N THR A 47 4.34 11.47 -4.67
CA THR A 47 5.54 10.99 -3.93
C THR A 47 5.83 11.86 -2.73
N LEU A 48 5.70 13.18 -2.87
CA LEU A 48 5.87 14.13 -1.76
C LEU A 48 4.79 13.96 -0.69
N SER A 49 3.52 13.74 -1.08
CA SER A 49 2.42 13.42 -0.16
C SER A 49 2.70 12.13 0.61
N ASN A 50 3.15 11.08 -0.08
CA ASN A 50 3.53 9.81 0.54
C ASN A 50 4.70 9.99 1.53
N ALA A 51 5.72 10.78 1.18
CA ALA A 51 6.81 11.11 2.09
C ALA A 51 6.29 11.80 3.35
N ALA A 52 5.48 12.85 3.19
CA ALA A 52 4.86 13.57 4.29
C ALA A 52 4.04 12.64 5.20
N GLN A 53 3.28 11.70 4.64
CA GLN A 53 2.48 10.74 5.40
C GLN A 53 3.32 9.79 6.25
N TRP A 54 4.41 9.24 5.69
CA TRP A 54 5.30 8.34 6.44
C TRP A 54 6.10 9.06 7.52
N ILE A 55 6.58 10.28 7.21
CA ILE A 55 7.21 11.16 8.19
C ILE A 55 6.25 11.48 9.33
N GLN A 56 5.00 11.84 9.00
CA GLN A 56 3.92 12.10 9.97
C GLN A 56 3.67 10.90 10.89
N GLN A 57 3.58 9.70 10.30
CA GLN A 57 3.32 8.47 11.04
C GLN A 57 4.37 8.24 12.14
N VAL A 58 5.64 8.43 11.80
CA VAL A 58 6.77 8.25 12.74
C VAL A 58 6.77 9.32 13.80
N THR A 59 6.62 10.59 13.40
CA THR A 59 6.67 11.73 14.32
C THR A 59 5.51 11.68 15.30
N LEU A 60 4.31 11.38 14.82
CA LEU A 60 3.13 11.24 15.69
C LEU A 60 3.29 10.06 16.66
N SER A 61 3.79 8.92 16.19
CA SER A 61 4.01 7.75 17.02
C SER A 61 5.05 8.00 18.11
N TRP A 62 6.15 8.67 17.75
CA TRP A 62 7.17 9.09 18.70
C TRP A 62 6.61 10.03 19.76
N LEU A 63 5.97 11.13 19.32
CA LEU A 63 5.46 12.17 20.19
C LEU A 63 4.39 11.66 21.16
N VAL A 64 3.47 10.83 20.69
CA VAL A 64 2.44 10.22 21.56
C VAL A 64 3.09 9.37 22.65
N TYR A 65 4.08 8.57 22.29
CA TYR A 65 4.76 7.72 23.25
C TYR A 65 5.64 8.53 24.21
N ASP A 66 6.34 9.54 23.73
CA ASP A 66 7.18 10.45 24.50
C ASP A 66 6.37 11.19 25.59
N ILE A 67 5.17 11.69 25.25
CA ILE A 67 4.30 12.40 26.18
C ILE A 67 3.62 11.45 27.18
N THR A 68 3.22 10.25 26.76
CA THR A 68 2.32 9.39 27.55
C THR A 68 3.00 8.18 28.19
N GLY A 69 4.14 7.75 27.67
CA GLY A 69 4.78 6.50 28.06
C GLY A 69 3.93 5.25 27.82
N SER A 70 2.78 5.37 27.12
CA SER A 70 1.79 4.30 26.96
C SER A 70 1.68 3.82 25.51
N GLY A 71 1.94 2.54 25.31
CA GLY A 71 1.71 1.85 24.04
C GLY A 71 0.22 1.75 23.71
N THR A 72 -0.65 1.63 24.74
CA THR A 72 -2.10 1.59 24.58
C THR A 72 -2.64 2.88 23.95
N ILE A 73 -2.19 4.03 24.45
CA ILE A 73 -2.60 5.34 23.88
C ILE A 73 -2.08 5.46 22.44
N LEU A 74 -0.86 5.02 22.17
CA LEU A 74 -0.29 4.98 20.82
C LEU A 74 -1.10 4.08 19.86
N GLY A 75 -1.53 2.91 20.31
CA GLY A 75 -2.44 2.04 19.56
C GLY A 75 -3.81 2.68 19.33
N THR A 76 -4.35 3.36 20.35
CA THR A 76 -5.67 4.02 20.30
C THR A 76 -5.68 5.19 19.31
N ILE A 77 -4.64 6.02 19.24
CA ILE A 77 -4.59 7.13 18.28
C ILE A 77 -4.57 6.63 16.83
N ASN A 78 -3.88 5.51 16.56
CA ASN A 78 -3.93 4.85 15.27
C ASN A 78 -5.31 4.27 14.96
N LEU A 79 -6.01 3.73 15.96
CA LEU A 79 -7.38 3.25 15.80
C LEU A 79 -8.34 4.41 15.46
N VAL A 80 -8.23 5.56 16.16
CA VAL A 80 -9.03 6.76 15.89
C VAL A 80 -8.79 7.27 14.47
N ARG A 81 -7.53 7.37 14.04
CA ARG A 81 -7.17 7.76 12.65
C ARG A 81 -7.81 6.83 11.63
N SER A 82 -7.75 5.53 11.86
CA SER A 82 -8.27 4.54 10.91
C SER A 82 -9.79 4.48 10.91
N ALA A 83 -10.44 4.65 12.07
CA ALA A 83 -11.89 4.77 12.16
C ALA A 83 -12.39 6.00 11.39
N ALA A 84 -11.69 7.13 11.50
CA ALA A 84 -11.96 8.33 10.71
C ALA A 84 -11.81 8.08 9.20
N SER A 85 -10.74 7.36 8.79
CA SER A 85 -10.50 6.97 7.40
C SER A 85 -11.62 6.09 6.85
N LEU A 86 -12.04 5.06 7.59
CA LEU A 86 -13.11 4.16 7.21
C LEU A 86 -14.46 4.88 7.10
N GLY A 87 -14.78 5.76 8.06
CA GLY A 87 -15.99 6.57 8.04
C GLY A 87 -16.03 7.54 6.85
N MET A 88 -14.87 8.05 6.42
CA MET A 88 -14.77 8.97 5.29
C MET A 88 -14.81 8.27 3.92
N MET A 89 -14.54 6.97 3.85
CA MET A 89 -14.43 6.22 2.59
C MET A 89 -15.66 6.34 1.67
N PRO A 90 -16.91 6.21 2.14
CA PRO A 90 -18.09 6.41 1.29
C PRO A 90 -18.24 7.86 0.82
N MET A 91 -17.87 8.82 1.67
CA MET A 91 -17.97 10.25 1.36
C MET A 91 -16.88 10.69 0.37
N ALA A 92 -15.70 10.08 0.39
CA ALA A 92 -14.62 10.37 -0.53
C ALA A 92 -15.06 10.19 -1.99
N GLY A 93 -15.71 9.07 -2.32
CA GLY A 93 -16.27 8.84 -3.64
C GLY A 93 -17.28 9.94 -4.06
N LEU A 94 -18.20 10.29 -3.16
CA LEU A 94 -19.20 11.35 -3.41
C LEU A 94 -18.56 12.72 -3.65
N LEU A 95 -17.53 13.07 -2.87
CA LEU A 95 -16.80 14.34 -3.04
C LEU A 95 -16.05 14.39 -4.38
N ILE A 96 -15.40 13.28 -4.78
CA ILE A 96 -14.68 13.15 -6.04
C ILE A 96 -15.62 13.26 -7.25
N ASP A 97 -16.85 12.76 -7.12
CA ASP A 97 -17.84 12.81 -8.20
C ASP A 97 -18.52 14.17 -8.31
N ARG A 98 -18.76 14.88 -7.19
CA ARG A 98 -19.50 16.15 -7.18
C ARG A 98 -18.61 17.39 -7.30
N LEU A 99 -17.36 17.34 -6.87
CA LEU A 99 -16.47 18.48 -6.84
C LEU A 99 -15.50 18.49 -8.02
N LYS A 100 -15.11 19.69 -8.46
CA LYS A 100 -14.01 19.83 -9.43
C LYS A 100 -12.72 19.30 -8.82
N ARG A 101 -12.13 18.28 -9.43
CA ARG A 101 -10.95 17.56 -8.93
C ARG A 101 -9.79 18.47 -8.53
N ARG A 102 -9.51 19.49 -9.33
CA ARG A 102 -8.51 20.52 -9.00
C ARG A 102 -8.82 21.22 -7.68
N ARG A 103 -10.08 21.67 -7.49
CA ARG A 103 -10.48 22.35 -6.24
C ARG A 103 -10.39 21.40 -5.05
N LEU A 104 -10.84 20.16 -5.22
CA LEU A 104 -10.80 19.17 -4.15
C LEU A 104 -9.35 18.89 -3.73
N LEU A 105 -8.45 18.66 -4.70
CA LEU A 105 -7.02 18.40 -4.44
C LEU A 105 -6.34 19.61 -3.76
N MET A 106 -6.72 20.85 -4.13
CA MET A 106 -6.21 22.05 -3.48
C MET A 106 -6.75 22.22 -2.06
N LEU A 107 -8.04 21.96 -1.85
CA LEU A 107 -8.68 22.08 -0.53
C LEU A 107 -8.12 21.07 0.47
N GLU A 108 -7.98 19.81 0.07
CA GLU A 108 -7.46 18.77 0.98
C GLU A 108 -5.99 19.01 1.36
N ASN A 109 -5.13 19.33 0.37
CA ASN A 109 -3.73 19.61 0.67
C ASN A 109 -3.55 20.94 1.41
N GLY A 110 -4.39 21.96 1.13
CA GLY A 110 -4.44 23.21 1.90
C GLY A 110 -4.88 22.97 3.34
N PHE A 111 -5.87 22.11 3.56
CA PHE A 111 -6.31 21.73 4.89
C PHE A 111 -5.23 20.95 5.66
N LEU A 112 -4.57 19.98 4.99
CA LEU A 112 -3.42 19.25 5.58
C LEU A 112 -2.28 20.20 5.93
N PHE A 113 -1.99 21.18 5.08
CA PHE A 113 -1.02 22.24 5.38
C PHE A 113 -1.38 22.96 6.68
N VAL A 114 -2.61 23.47 6.79
CA VAL A 114 -3.07 24.25 7.95
C VAL A 114 -2.99 23.43 9.23
N ILE A 115 -3.57 22.23 9.26
CA ILE A 115 -3.57 21.42 10.49
C ILE A 115 -2.17 20.96 10.90
N THR A 116 -1.30 20.62 9.92
CA THR A 116 0.06 20.17 10.19
C THR A 116 0.95 21.34 10.64
N PHE A 117 0.83 22.50 10.00
CA PHE A 117 1.54 23.72 10.40
C PHE A 117 1.12 24.19 11.80
N THR A 118 -0.19 24.24 12.05
CA THR A 118 -0.73 24.61 13.37
C THR A 118 -0.20 23.69 14.47
N LEU A 119 -0.25 22.38 14.25
CA LEU A 119 0.30 21.42 15.22
C LEU A 119 1.82 21.65 15.42
N GLY A 120 2.59 21.82 14.34
CA GLY A 120 4.03 22.08 14.42
C GLY A 120 4.35 23.33 15.23
N VAL A 121 3.62 24.43 14.99
CA VAL A 121 3.80 25.70 15.74
C VAL A 121 3.41 25.53 17.21
N LEU A 122 2.28 24.89 17.52
CA LEU A 122 1.87 24.63 18.90
C LEU A 122 2.95 23.86 19.67
N LEU A 123 3.51 22.82 19.06
CA LEU A 123 4.59 22.04 19.65
C LEU A 123 5.87 22.85 19.88
N LEU A 124 6.24 23.72 18.93
CA LEU A 124 7.40 24.62 19.07
C LEU A 124 7.19 25.64 20.20
N LEU A 125 5.94 26.05 20.45
CA LEU A 125 5.57 26.92 21.56
C LEU A 125 5.45 26.19 22.91
N GLY A 126 5.69 24.88 22.95
CA GLY A 126 5.63 24.06 24.18
C GLY A 126 4.23 23.51 24.51
N TYR A 127 3.24 23.68 23.62
CA TYR A 127 1.90 23.12 23.80
C TYR A 127 1.82 21.69 23.28
N SER A 128 2.07 20.68 24.10
CA SER A 128 2.11 19.26 23.73
C SER A 128 0.93 18.45 24.32
N GLN A 129 -0.27 19.01 24.32
CA GLN A 129 -1.43 18.33 24.91
C GLN A 129 -1.92 17.18 24.04
N LEU A 130 -2.21 16.05 24.66
CA LEU A 130 -2.59 14.79 24.00
C LEU A 130 -3.82 14.92 23.09
N TRP A 131 -4.82 15.72 23.49
CA TRP A 131 -6.04 15.89 22.69
C TRP A 131 -5.81 16.58 21.32
N PHE A 132 -4.78 17.44 21.20
CA PHE A 132 -4.39 17.98 19.89
C PHE A 132 -3.99 16.88 18.92
N LEU A 133 -3.26 15.86 19.43
CA LEU A 133 -2.79 14.75 18.62
C LEU A 133 -3.95 13.84 18.19
N PHE A 134 -4.95 13.64 19.04
CA PHE A 134 -6.16 12.91 18.67
C PHE A 134 -6.98 13.63 17.59
N ILE A 135 -7.20 14.94 17.74
CA ILE A 135 -7.89 15.74 16.71
C ILE A 135 -7.12 15.72 15.39
N PHE A 136 -5.81 15.90 15.45
CA PHE A 136 -4.96 15.85 14.28
C PHE A 136 -5.01 14.49 13.58
N ALA A 137 -4.93 13.39 14.34
CA ALA A 137 -5.04 12.03 13.81
C ALA A 137 -6.40 11.78 13.15
N PHE A 138 -7.48 12.22 13.79
CA PHE A 138 -8.85 12.09 13.28
C PHE A 138 -9.03 12.86 11.97
N LEU A 139 -8.74 14.15 11.96
CA LEU A 139 -8.88 15.01 10.78
C LEU A 139 -7.94 14.57 9.65
N GLY A 140 -6.69 14.25 9.99
CA GLY A 140 -5.71 13.72 9.03
C GLY A 140 -6.16 12.42 8.39
N GLY A 141 -6.73 11.49 9.16
CA GLY A 141 -7.28 10.23 8.65
C GLY A 141 -8.41 10.44 7.64
N MET A 142 -9.33 11.36 7.92
CA MET A 142 -10.42 11.70 7.01
C MET A 142 -9.89 12.24 5.67
N VAL A 143 -9.05 13.28 5.73
CA VAL A 143 -8.55 13.95 4.51
C VAL A 143 -7.64 13.05 3.70
N GLN A 144 -6.79 12.26 4.35
CA GLN A 144 -5.88 11.35 3.68
C GLN A 144 -6.61 10.28 2.85
N THR A 145 -7.80 9.85 3.29
CA THR A 145 -8.65 8.92 2.53
C THR A 145 -9.12 9.54 1.22
N VAL A 146 -9.49 10.82 1.25
CA VAL A 146 -9.91 11.57 0.05
C VAL A 146 -8.72 11.78 -0.88
N ASP A 147 -7.56 12.19 -0.36
CA ASP A 147 -6.32 12.41 -1.13
C ASP A 147 -5.91 11.15 -1.91
N GLN A 148 -5.86 9.99 -1.23
CA GLN A 148 -5.48 8.73 -1.87
C GLN A 148 -6.45 8.31 -2.98
N ALA A 149 -7.76 8.38 -2.73
CA ALA A 149 -8.77 8.03 -3.71
C ALA A 149 -8.75 8.99 -4.92
N LEU A 150 -8.61 10.29 -4.67
CA LEU A 150 -8.57 11.30 -5.72
C LEU A 150 -7.34 11.14 -6.62
N ARG A 151 -6.15 10.91 -6.06
CA ARG A 151 -4.92 10.71 -6.82
C ARG A 151 -4.99 9.47 -7.72
N GLN A 152 -5.59 8.37 -7.25
CA GLN A 152 -5.80 7.18 -8.09
C GLN A 152 -6.69 7.48 -9.30
N VAL A 153 -7.76 8.25 -9.11
CA VAL A 153 -8.67 8.62 -10.19
C VAL A 153 -8.01 9.58 -11.19
N LEU A 154 -7.16 10.51 -10.70
CA LEU A 154 -6.45 11.48 -11.56
C LEU A 154 -5.49 10.83 -12.55
N VAL A 155 -4.95 9.65 -12.26
CA VAL A 155 -4.12 8.92 -13.23
C VAL A 155 -4.88 8.65 -14.52
N PHE A 156 -6.14 8.21 -14.41
CA PHE A 156 -6.98 7.89 -15.56
C PHE A 156 -7.41 9.13 -16.37
N ASP A 157 -7.38 10.32 -15.73
CA ASP A 157 -7.71 11.57 -16.42
C ASP A 157 -6.51 12.19 -17.15
N LEU A 158 -5.30 12.03 -16.59
CA LEU A 158 -4.12 12.73 -17.05
C LEU A 158 -3.24 11.90 -17.98
N VAL A 159 -3.48 10.58 -18.04
CA VAL A 159 -2.65 9.64 -18.80
C VAL A 159 -3.49 8.90 -19.83
N PRO A 160 -3.05 8.78 -21.09
CA PRO A 160 -3.71 7.96 -22.11
C PRO A 160 -3.88 6.51 -21.65
N ARG A 161 -4.98 5.86 -22.07
CA ARG A 161 -5.30 4.48 -21.66
C ARG A 161 -4.16 3.48 -21.91
N SER A 162 -3.42 3.64 -23.00
CA SER A 162 -2.26 2.79 -23.34
C SER A 162 -1.11 2.89 -22.34
N GLN A 163 -0.96 4.01 -21.65
CA GLN A 163 0.11 4.26 -20.67
C GLN A 163 -0.35 4.17 -19.21
N THR A 164 -1.65 3.99 -18.95
CA THR A 164 -2.21 3.88 -17.60
C THR A 164 -1.53 2.79 -16.76
N PRO A 165 -1.25 1.57 -17.26
CA PRO A 165 -0.55 0.55 -16.48
C PRO A 165 0.85 0.99 -16.05
N ASN A 166 1.60 1.67 -16.94
CA ASN A 166 2.92 2.21 -16.63
C ASN A 166 2.85 3.31 -15.57
N ALA A 167 1.88 4.22 -15.68
CA ALA A 167 1.66 5.30 -14.72
C ALA A 167 1.31 4.77 -13.32
N LEU A 168 0.43 3.77 -13.23
CA LEU A 168 0.07 3.12 -11.97
C LEU A 168 1.28 2.41 -11.34
N ALA A 169 2.09 1.73 -12.15
CA ALA A 169 3.31 1.09 -11.68
C ALA A 169 4.31 2.10 -11.09
N LEU A 170 4.48 3.28 -11.73
CA LEU A 170 5.35 4.34 -11.24
C LEU A 170 4.84 4.95 -9.91
N ILE A 171 3.52 5.17 -9.77
CA ILE A 171 2.93 5.62 -8.51
C ILE A 171 3.15 4.60 -7.39
N GLN A 172 2.95 3.32 -7.69
CA GLN A 172 3.17 2.25 -6.72
C GLN A 172 4.65 2.13 -6.32
N THR A 173 5.56 2.34 -7.25
CA THR A 173 7.00 2.41 -6.98
C THR A 173 7.32 3.59 -6.06
N GLY A 174 6.78 4.79 -6.35
CA GLY A 174 6.93 5.97 -5.49
C GLY A 174 6.40 5.73 -4.06
N TRP A 175 5.24 5.09 -3.93
CA TRP A 175 4.69 4.70 -2.63
C TRP A 175 5.61 3.72 -1.88
N SER A 176 6.11 2.69 -2.55
CA SER A 176 7.01 1.70 -1.97
C SER A 176 8.35 2.31 -1.53
N LEU A 177 8.90 3.23 -2.32
CA LEU A 177 10.11 3.97 -1.96
C LEU A 177 9.87 4.81 -0.69
N MET A 178 8.78 5.57 -0.63
CA MET A 178 8.49 6.42 0.53
C MET A 178 8.13 5.59 1.76
N ARG A 179 7.55 4.41 1.61
CA ARG A 179 7.35 3.47 2.71
C ARG A 179 8.68 3.04 3.36
N SER A 180 9.74 2.87 2.57
CA SER A 180 11.06 2.48 3.07
C SER A 180 11.86 3.69 3.58
N PHE A 181 11.90 4.78 2.83
CA PHE A 181 12.71 5.96 3.16
C PHE A 181 12.01 6.96 4.08
N GLY A 182 10.68 7.07 3.99
CA GLY A 182 9.91 8.07 4.76
C GLY A 182 10.10 7.94 6.27
N PRO A 183 9.96 6.75 6.87
CA PRO A 183 10.19 6.55 8.30
C PRO A 183 11.62 6.90 8.72
N MET A 184 12.62 6.56 7.91
CA MET A 184 14.01 6.92 8.14
C MET A 184 14.19 8.44 8.17
N LEU A 185 13.66 9.14 7.16
CA LEU A 185 13.68 10.62 7.11
C LEU A 185 12.97 11.23 8.33
N GLY A 186 11.81 10.69 8.72
CA GLY A 186 11.07 11.12 9.89
C GLY A 186 11.89 11.03 11.17
N GLY A 187 12.57 9.91 11.39
CA GLY A 187 13.44 9.71 12.55
C GLY A 187 14.62 10.68 12.59
N PHE A 188 15.30 10.90 11.45
CA PHE A 188 16.40 11.89 11.39
C PHE A 188 15.92 13.33 11.56
N LEU A 189 14.76 13.69 11.02
CA LEU A 189 14.19 15.03 11.22
C LEU A 189 13.82 15.27 12.68
N ILE A 190 13.28 14.27 13.39
CA ILE A 190 13.03 14.38 14.84
C ILE A 190 14.32 14.70 15.57
N LEU A 191 15.41 14.02 15.24
CA LEU A 191 16.71 14.23 15.87
C LEU A 191 17.26 15.65 15.66
N TRP A 192 17.10 16.20 14.43
CA TRP A 192 17.74 17.48 14.09
C TRP A 192 16.91 18.71 14.50
N ILE A 193 15.62 18.64 14.36
CA ILE A 193 14.70 19.79 14.52
C ILE A 193 13.54 19.52 15.48
N GLY A 194 13.54 18.37 16.13
CA GLY A 194 12.48 17.94 17.04
C GLY A 194 11.15 17.63 16.35
N PRO A 195 10.14 17.12 17.10
CA PRO A 195 8.83 16.78 16.55
C PRO A 195 8.08 17.98 15.97
N GLY A 196 8.12 19.15 16.64
CA GLY A 196 7.48 20.39 16.16
C GLY A 196 8.05 20.87 14.85
N GLY A 197 9.40 20.94 14.74
CA GLY A 197 10.09 21.30 13.50
C GLY A 197 9.79 20.32 12.37
N ASN A 198 9.69 19.04 12.69
CA ASN A 198 9.34 18.00 11.71
C ASN A 198 7.93 18.22 11.10
N PHE A 199 6.92 18.58 11.91
CA PHE A 199 5.60 18.93 11.39
C PHE A 199 5.63 20.21 10.54
N VAL A 200 6.46 21.21 10.85
CA VAL A 200 6.63 22.41 10.02
C VAL A 200 7.25 22.05 8.66
N VAL A 201 8.29 21.22 8.62
CA VAL A 201 8.89 20.73 7.36
C VAL A 201 7.86 19.96 6.54
N GLN A 202 7.08 19.09 7.17
CA GLN A 202 6.01 18.34 6.52
C GLN A 202 4.93 19.27 5.95
N SER A 203 4.53 20.32 6.67
CA SER A 203 3.55 21.30 6.17
C SER A 203 4.08 22.00 4.90
N SER A 204 5.37 22.30 4.82
CA SER A 204 5.99 22.86 3.62
C SER A 204 5.85 21.95 2.40
N ALA A 205 5.88 20.63 2.60
CA ALA A 205 5.60 19.66 1.54
C ALA A 205 4.16 19.81 1.00
N TYR A 206 3.17 19.94 1.87
CA TYR A 206 1.78 20.18 1.45
C TYR A 206 1.61 21.53 0.73
N ALA A 207 2.26 22.58 1.18
CA ALA A 207 2.27 23.88 0.50
C ALA A 207 2.85 23.76 -0.93
N LEU A 208 3.97 23.03 -1.08
CA LEU A 208 4.60 22.79 -2.38
C LEU A 208 3.68 21.97 -3.29
N ILE A 209 2.95 20.99 -2.75
CA ILE A 209 1.95 20.24 -3.51
C ILE A 209 0.85 21.17 -4.04
N VAL A 210 0.32 22.07 -3.21
CA VAL A 210 -0.67 23.08 -3.66
C VAL A 210 -0.12 23.92 -4.81
N LEU A 211 1.13 24.35 -4.74
CA LEU A 211 1.78 25.07 -5.83
C LEU A 211 1.92 24.22 -7.11
N THR A 212 2.26 22.95 -7.00
CA THR A 212 2.34 22.06 -8.18
C THR A 212 0.97 21.85 -8.82
N ILE A 213 -0.11 21.72 -8.03
CA ILE A 213 -1.49 21.55 -8.53
C ILE A 213 -1.92 22.76 -9.37
N THR A 214 -1.48 23.97 -9.05
CA THR A 214 -1.81 25.17 -9.84
C THR A 214 -1.33 25.07 -11.28
N ARG A 215 -0.25 24.32 -11.53
CA ARG A 215 0.37 24.12 -12.86
C ARG A 215 -0.20 22.95 -13.63
N ILE A 216 -0.98 22.05 -13.01
CA ILE A 216 -1.59 20.91 -13.68
C ILE A 216 -2.80 21.39 -14.50
N GLN A 217 -2.82 21.04 -15.77
CA GLN A 217 -3.98 21.26 -16.64
C GLN A 217 -4.91 20.04 -16.55
N PHE A 218 -6.05 20.25 -15.91
CA PHE A 218 -7.08 19.22 -15.77
C PHE A 218 -7.99 19.23 -17.00
N PRO A 219 -8.25 18.09 -17.67
CA PRO A 219 -9.20 18.03 -18.77
C PRO A 219 -10.62 18.36 -18.28
N ALA A 220 -11.40 19.00 -19.15
CA ALA A 220 -12.83 19.20 -18.90
C ALA A 220 -13.53 17.84 -18.85
N ARG A 221 -14.27 17.57 -17.79
CA ARG A 221 -15.02 16.32 -17.60
C ARG A 221 -16.51 16.60 -17.62
N ASN A 222 -17.24 15.81 -18.39
CA ASN A 222 -18.67 15.65 -18.20
C ASN A 222 -18.91 14.80 -16.95
N LEU A 223 -19.68 15.31 -16.00
CA LEU A 223 -19.99 14.66 -14.72
C LEU A 223 -21.07 13.57 -14.88
N ASP A 224 -21.01 12.77 -15.94
CA ASP A 224 -21.90 11.63 -16.12
C ASP A 224 -21.49 10.52 -15.17
N GLY A 225 -22.27 10.38 -14.11
CA GLY A 225 -21.95 9.55 -12.95
C GLY A 225 -21.71 8.08 -13.29
N VAL A 226 -20.61 7.53 -12.75
CA VAL A 226 -20.37 6.09 -12.76
C VAL A 226 -21.44 5.41 -11.92
N LYS A 227 -22.39 4.75 -12.59
CA LYS A 227 -23.45 3.95 -11.95
C LYS A 227 -22.86 2.64 -11.44
N GLY A 228 -22.59 2.52 -10.15
CA GLY A 228 -22.23 1.28 -9.48
C GLY A 228 -22.36 1.42 -7.97
N SER A 229 -22.99 0.43 -7.31
CA SER A 229 -23.05 0.41 -5.84
C SER A 229 -21.76 -0.23 -5.28
N PRO A 230 -20.92 0.52 -4.55
CA PRO A 230 -19.68 -0.01 -3.96
C PRO A 230 -19.94 -1.23 -3.05
N LEU A 231 -21.03 -1.22 -2.30
CA LEU A 231 -21.43 -2.30 -1.40
C LEU A 231 -21.73 -3.61 -2.15
N LYS A 232 -22.35 -3.53 -3.34
CA LYS A 232 -22.60 -4.70 -4.18
C LYS A 232 -21.29 -5.32 -4.67
N ASN A 233 -20.33 -4.50 -5.08
CA ASN A 233 -19.02 -4.96 -5.53
C ASN A 233 -18.23 -5.65 -4.41
N ILE A 234 -18.26 -5.12 -3.18
CA ILE A 234 -17.63 -5.75 -2.01
C ILE A 234 -18.30 -7.08 -1.70
N LYS A 235 -19.63 -7.16 -1.69
CA LYS A 235 -20.37 -8.39 -1.42
C LYS A 235 -20.03 -9.48 -2.44
N GLU A 236 -20.01 -9.16 -3.72
CA GLU A 236 -19.64 -10.10 -4.79
C GLU A 236 -18.17 -10.54 -4.69
N GLY A 237 -17.26 -9.62 -4.33
CA GLY A 237 -15.86 -9.92 -4.04
C GLY A 237 -15.71 -10.90 -2.88
N ILE A 238 -16.40 -10.66 -1.76
CA ILE A 238 -16.39 -11.56 -0.59
C ILE A 238 -16.94 -12.94 -0.98
N GLN A 239 -18.05 -13.01 -1.73
CA GLN A 239 -18.63 -14.28 -2.16
C GLN A 239 -17.66 -15.09 -3.02
N HIS A 240 -16.92 -14.43 -3.93
CA HIS A 240 -15.90 -15.10 -4.73
C HIS A 240 -14.74 -15.62 -3.87
N VAL A 241 -14.20 -14.78 -2.97
CA VAL A 241 -13.12 -15.17 -2.05
C VAL A 241 -13.54 -16.36 -1.19
N MET A 242 -14.76 -16.40 -0.71
CA MET A 242 -15.26 -17.50 0.11
C MET A 242 -15.42 -18.82 -0.67
N LYS A 243 -15.81 -18.74 -1.95
CA LYS A 243 -16.02 -19.91 -2.82
C LYS A 243 -14.71 -20.48 -3.37
N GLU A 244 -13.79 -19.62 -3.76
CA GLU A 244 -12.54 -20.02 -4.41
C GLU A 244 -11.44 -20.29 -3.37
N ARG A 245 -11.03 -21.56 -3.25
CA ARG A 245 -10.07 -22.00 -2.21
C ARG A 245 -8.71 -21.30 -2.32
N VAL A 246 -8.19 -21.11 -3.54
CA VAL A 246 -6.87 -20.50 -3.77
C VAL A 246 -6.91 -19.02 -3.39
N THR A 247 -7.87 -18.28 -3.93
CA THR A 247 -8.06 -16.84 -3.65
C THR A 247 -8.31 -16.60 -2.16
N ARG A 248 -9.12 -17.44 -1.51
CA ARG A 248 -9.37 -17.37 -0.07
C ARG A 248 -8.09 -17.53 0.73
N THR A 249 -7.27 -18.54 0.40
CA THR A 249 -6.04 -18.81 1.14
C THR A 249 -5.06 -17.64 1.03
N PHE A 250 -4.82 -17.09 -0.17
CA PHE A 250 -3.91 -15.94 -0.33
C PHE A 250 -4.47 -14.65 0.27
N THR A 251 -5.78 -14.46 0.26
CA THR A 251 -6.42 -13.32 0.94
C THR A 251 -6.22 -13.42 2.45
N LEU A 252 -6.46 -14.58 3.06
CA LEU A 252 -6.23 -14.82 4.49
C LEU A 252 -4.76 -14.66 4.88
N MET A 253 -3.84 -15.15 4.04
CA MET A 253 -2.42 -14.93 4.27
C MET A 253 -2.04 -13.45 4.19
N GLY A 254 -2.70 -12.67 3.33
CA GLY A 254 -2.54 -11.22 3.26
C GLY A 254 -2.92 -10.50 4.55
N PHE A 255 -3.83 -11.05 5.37
CA PHE A 255 -4.25 -10.47 6.66
C PHE A 255 -3.24 -10.67 7.80
N ILE A 256 -2.29 -11.58 7.64
CA ILE A 256 -1.25 -11.84 8.67
C ILE A 256 -0.38 -10.61 8.90
N LEU A 257 0.06 -9.95 7.82
CA LEU A 257 0.93 -8.77 7.94
C LEU A 257 0.28 -7.63 8.73
N PRO A 258 -0.91 -7.12 8.34
CA PRO A 258 -1.51 -5.97 9.02
C PRO A 258 -1.87 -6.25 10.47
N ILE A 259 -2.14 -7.50 10.85
CA ILE A 259 -2.51 -7.84 12.22
C ILE A 259 -1.28 -8.10 13.10
N PHE A 260 -0.31 -8.88 12.59
CA PHE A 260 0.77 -9.40 13.44
C PHE A 260 2.14 -8.80 13.16
N ILE A 261 2.41 -8.28 11.96
CA ILE A 261 3.76 -7.85 11.56
C ILE A 261 3.87 -6.33 11.45
N ILE A 262 2.97 -5.67 10.71
CA ILE A 262 3.02 -4.22 10.51
C ILE A 262 3.03 -3.44 11.83
N PRO A 263 2.27 -3.83 12.88
CA PRO A 263 2.33 -3.13 14.17
C PRO A 263 3.70 -3.19 14.85
N ILE A 264 4.47 -4.26 14.62
CA ILE A 264 5.84 -4.36 15.15
C ILE A 264 6.75 -3.30 14.50
N PHE A 265 6.49 -2.91 13.24
CA PHE A 265 7.25 -1.89 12.54
C PHE A 265 6.73 -0.46 12.73
N THR A 266 5.46 -0.29 13.15
CA THR A 266 4.83 1.04 13.20
C THR A 266 4.51 1.52 14.61
N ILE A 267 4.20 0.61 15.54
CA ILE A 267 3.79 0.92 16.91
C ILE A 267 4.92 0.67 17.91
N LEU A 268 5.62 -0.45 17.78
CA LEU A 268 6.63 -0.85 18.77
C LEU A 268 7.99 -0.12 18.67
N PRO A 269 8.45 0.41 17.52
CA PRO A 269 9.78 1.02 17.43
C PRO A 269 10.02 2.18 18.41
N PRO A 270 9.08 3.15 18.63
CA PRO A 270 9.25 4.16 19.68
C PRO A 270 9.38 3.55 21.07
N ILE A 271 8.61 2.49 21.35
CA ILE A 271 8.64 1.80 22.66
C ILE A 271 9.99 1.08 22.85
N TYR A 272 10.51 0.43 21.80
CA TYR A 272 11.84 -0.17 21.84
C TYR A 272 12.93 0.88 22.02
N ALA A 273 12.88 1.99 21.30
CA ALA A 273 13.85 3.06 21.39
C ALA A 273 13.96 3.56 22.85
N VAL A 274 12.85 3.87 23.48
CA VAL A 274 12.83 4.38 24.86
C VAL A 274 13.09 3.28 25.91
N LYS A 275 12.27 2.21 25.93
CA LYS A 275 12.30 1.21 27.02
C LYS A 275 13.47 0.23 26.95
N VAL A 276 13.97 -0.09 25.75
CA VAL A 276 15.01 -1.12 25.58
C VAL A 276 16.38 -0.50 25.35
N PHE A 277 16.43 0.60 24.59
CA PHE A 277 17.68 1.23 24.22
C PHE A 277 17.97 2.55 24.94
N GLY A 278 17.04 3.08 25.75
CA GLY A 278 17.21 4.30 26.53
C GLY A 278 17.36 5.57 25.68
N ASP A 279 16.61 5.65 24.57
CA ASP A 279 16.69 6.79 23.63
C ASP A 279 15.66 7.86 24.00
N ASP A 280 16.14 9.00 24.50
CA ASP A 280 15.32 10.18 24.79
C ASP A 280 15.30 11.19 23.64
N SER A 281 16.05 10.92 22.55
CA SER A 281 16.28 11.89 21.46
C SER A 281 15.61 11.52 20.14
N GLY A 282 15.09 10.29 20.00
CA GLY A 282 14.56 9.75 18.73
C GLY A 282 15.64 9.29 17.74
N ARG A 283 16.92 9.36 18.13
CA ARG A 283 18.03 8.94 17.27
C ARG A 283 18.00 7.44 16.99
N ILE A 284 17.80 6.63 18.03
CA ILE A 284 17.76 5.17 17.89
C ILE A 284 16.50 4.77 17.10
N LEU A 285 15.37 5.45 17.31
CA LEU A 285 14.19 5.26 16.48
C LEU A 285 14.51 5.41 14.99
N GLY A 286 15.22 6.50 14.62
CA GLY A 286 15.66 6.72 13.25
C GLY A 286 16.47 5.56 12.69
N PHE A 287 17.43 5.03 13.45
CA PHE A 287 18.24 3.87 13.03
C PHE A 287 17.43 2.57 12.93
N LEU A 288 16.52 2.31 13.87
CA LEU A 288 15.63 1.13 13.81
C LEU A 288 14.79 1.15 12.54
N LEU A 289 14.17 2.28 12.23
CA LEU A 289 13.33 2.43 11.03
C LEU A 289 14.16 2.42 9.74
N ALA A 290 15.35 3.02 9.74
CA ALA A 290 16.27 3.00 8.62
C ALA A 290 16.69 1.58 8.25
N SER A 291 16.99 0.73 9.25
CA SER A 291 17.43 -0.65 9.01
C SER A 291 16.32 -1.49 8.37
N VAL A 292 15.07 -1.35 8.79
CA VAL A 292 13.92 -1.99 8.12
C VAL A 292 13.84 -1.54 6.66
N GLY A 293 13.98 -0.22 6.41
CA GLY A 293 13.96 0.35 5.06
C GLY A 293 15.06 -0.20 4.16
N VAL A 294 16.30 -0.27 4.66
CA VAL A 294 17.45 -0.84 3.92
C VAL A 294 17.18 -2.31 3.56
N GLY A 295 16.71 -3.10 4.52
CA GLY A 295 16.33 -4.49 4.25
C GLY A 295 15.24 -4.59 3.19
N GLY A 296 14.21 -3.74 3.27
CA GLY A 296 13.12 -3.69 2.30
C GLY A 296 13.58 -3.37 0.87
N ILE A 297 14.54 -2.45 0.71
CA ILE A 297 15.12 -2.13 -0.61
C ILE A 297 15.85 -3.33 -1.19
N ILE A 298 16.74 -3.97 -0.38
CA ILE A 298 17.48 -5.15 -0.82
C ILE A 298 16.49 -6.29 -1.17
N GLY A 299 15.47 -6.50 -0.34
CA GLY A 299 14.40 -7.47 -0.58
C GLY A 299 13.64 -7.21 -1.87
N GLY A 300 13.35 -5.95 -2.18
CA GLY A 300 12.72 -5.54 -3.44
C GLY A 300 13.56 -5.87 -4.67
N ILE A 301 14.85 -5.55 -4.65
CA ILE A 301 15.80 -5.86 -5.72
C ILE A 301 15.90 -7.38 -5.95
N VAL A 302 16.05 -8.13 -4.87
CA VAL A 302 16.12 -9.60 -4.94
C VAL A 302 14.81 -10.18 -5.48
N THR A 303 13.65 -9.69 -5.02
CA THR A 303 12.35 -10.19 -5.49
C THR A 303 12.16 -9.91 -6.99
N ALA A 304 12.62 -8.76 -7.49
CA ALA A 304 12.57 -8.43 -8.92
C ALA A 304 13.43 -9.40 -9.75
N SER A 305 14.57 -9.85 -9.24
CA SER A 305 15.45 -10.81 -9.92
C SER A 305 14.92 -12.26 -9.89
N LEU A 306 14.00 -12.59 -8.95
CA LEU A 306 13.39 -13.93 -8.82
C LEU A 306 12.21 -14.17 -9.77
N GLY A 307 12.08 -13.38 -10.86
CA GLY A 307 10.94 -13.37 -11.80
C GLY A 307 10.45 -14.74 -12.30
N ASN A 308 11.35 -15.73 -12.48
CA ASN A 308 11.04 -17.04 -13.08
C ASN A 308 10.87 -18.18 -12.04
N LEU A 309 10.80 -17.87 -10.75
CA LEU A 309 10.69 -18.91 -9.73
C LEU A 309 9.32 -19.60 -9.78
N GLN A 310 9.30 -20.91 -10.08
CA GLN A 310 8.08 -21.69 -10.25
C GLN A 310 7.31 -21.93 -8.94
N ARG A 311 8.02 -22.12 -7.82
CA ARG A 311 7.45 -22.48 -6.51
C ARG A 311 7.27 -21.25 -5.61
N ARG A 312 6.50 -20.27 -6.06
CA ARG A 312 6.29 -19.01 -5.31
C ARG A 312 5.55 -19.18 -3.99
N GLY A 313 4.70 -20.20 -3.86
CA GLY A 313 4.01 -20.47 -2.59
C GLY A 313 4.97 -20.86 -1.47
N ILE A 314 5.98 -21.69 -1.76
CA ILE A 314 7.02 -22.04 -0.78
C ILE A 314 7.90 -20.84 -0.45
N LEU A 315 8.25 -20.02 -1.44
CA LEU A 315 8.99 -18.76 -1.21
C LEU A 315 8.23 -17.84 -0.26
N GLN A 316 6.91 -17.69 -0.44
CA GLN A 316 6.05 -16.87 0.42
C GLN A 316 6.05 -17.37 1.87
N LEU A 317 5.85 -18.69 2.07
CA LEU A 317 5.82 -19.27 3.42
C LEU A 317 7.20 -19.20 4.10
N GLY A 318 8.26 -19.48 3.35
CA GLY A 318 9.64 -19.35 3.82
C GLY A 318 9.97 -17.91 4.21
N ALA A 319 9.56 -16.93 3.40
CA ALA A 319 9.75 -15.52 3.70
C ALA A 319 8.99 -15.11 4.98
N LEU A 320 7.73 -15.55 5.16
CA LEU A 320 6.97 -15.27 6.40
C LEU A 320 7.63 -15.89 7.63
N PHE A 321 8.09 -17.13 7.51
CA PHE A 321 8.77 -17.81 8.60
C PHE A 321 10.10 -17.13 8.99
N MET A 322 10.94 -16.79 8.00
CA MET A 322 12.21 -16.09 8.23
C MET A 322 12.00 -14.66 8.76
N LEU A 323 10.99 -13.95 8.27
CA LEU A 323 10.54 -12.67 8.82
C LEU A 323 10.22 -12.80 10.30
N SER A 324 9.39 -13.77 10.65
CA SER A 324 8.97 -14.00 12.03
C SER A 324 10.15 -14.38 12.92
N LEU A 325 11.03 -15.25 12.45
CA LEU A 325 12.24 -15.66 13.18
C LEU A 325 13.18 -14.49 13.44
N SER A 326 13.40 -13.62 12.43
CA SER A 326 14.27 -12.44 12.60
C SER A 326 13.65 -11.41 13.57
N LEU A 327 12.33 -11.26 13.60
CA LEU A 327 11.64 -10.40 14.58
C LEU A 327 11.69 -10.99 16.00
N MET A 328 11.56 -12.30 16.15
CA MET A 328 11.73 -12.95 17.45
C MET A 328 13.18 -12.79 17.94
N ALA A 329 14.18 -13.00 17.09
CA ALA A 329 15.57 -12.76 17.42
C ALA A 329 15.85 -11.29 17.81
N PHE A 330 15.23 -10.34 17.08
CA PHE A 330 15.27 -8.91 17.43
C PHE A 330 14.70 -8.65 18.83
N ALA A 331 13.58 -9.28 19.21
CA ALA A 331 12.96 -9.11 20.51
C ALA A 331 13.88 -9.53 21.67
N PHE A 332 14.76 -10.52 21.47
CA PHE A 332 15.75 -10.92 22.47
C PHE A 332 16.99 -10.00 22.49
N SER A 333 17.21 -9.22 21.43
CA SER A 333 18.39 -8.35 21.35
C SER A 333 18.24 -7.11 22.24
N THR A 334 19.29 -6.81 22.99
CA THR A 334 19.41 -5.59 23.81
C THR A 334 20.52 -4.67 23.31
N LYS A 335 21.29 -5.13 22.31
CA LYS A 335 22.41 -4.37 21.75
C LYS A 335 22.02 -3.83 20.38
N LEU A 336 22.13 -2.52 20.18
CA LEU A 336 21.70 -1.86 18.96
C LEU A 336 22.36 -2.45 17.70
N TRP A 337 23.68 -2.71 17.75
CA TRP A 337 24.42 -3.25 16.61
C TRP A 337 24.00 -4.67 16.18
N ILE A 338 23.36 -5.47 17.07
CA ILE A 338 22.72 -6.74 16.73
C ILE A 338 21.29 -6.52 16.21
N SER A 339 20.58 -5.57 16.81
CA SER A 339 19.18 -5.28 16.47
C SER A 339 19.01 -4.74 15.06
N LEU A 340 19.93 -3.87 14.60
CA LEU A 340 19.84 -3.26 13.27
C LEU A 340 19.92 -4.29 12.13
N PRO A 341 20.89 -5.23 12.09
CA PRO A 341 20.91 -6.30 11.09
C PRO A 341 19.66 -7.21 11.13
N LEU A 342 19.16 -7.53 12.34
CA LEU A 342 17.97 -8.37 12.48
C LEU A 342 16.70 -7.67 11.94
N LEU A 343 16.56 -6.37 12.20
CA LEU A 343 15.48 -5.56 11.62
C LEU A 343 15.64 -5.39 10.11
N SER A 344 16.87 -5.24 9.61
CA SER A 344 17.12 -5.20 8.17
C SER A 344 16.73 -6.53 7.51
N LEU A 345 17.08 -7.65 8.14
CA LEU A 345 16.69 -8.99 7.67
C LEU A 345 15.16 -9.17 7.69
N SER A 346 14.48 -8.63 8.71
CA SER A 346 13.02 -8.67 8.77
C SER A 346 12.37 -7.83 7.67
N GLY A 347 12.85 -6.62 7.41
CA GLY A 347 12.38 -5.78 6.29
C GLY A 347 12.62 -6.43 4.92
N PHE A 348 13.74 -7.12 4.75
CA PHE A 348 14.05 -7.91 3.55
C PHE A 348 12.99 -8.99 3.29
N PHE A 349 12.69 -9.83 4.27
CA PHE A 349 11.71 -10.90 4.13
C PHE A 349 10.27 -10.37 4.07
N GLU A 350 9.96 -9.23 4.69
CA GLU A 350 8.65 -8.58 4.61
C GLU A 350 8.30 -8.24 3.16
N ILE A 351 9.21 -7.62 2.43
CA ILE A 351 8.98 -7.24 1.03
C ILE A 351 8.86 -8.47 0.13
N ILE A 352 9.65 -9.50 0.34
CA ILE A 352 9.54 -10.76 -0.40
C ILE A 352 8.14 -11.37 -0.18
N PHE A 353 7.70 -11.47 1.08
CA PHE A 353 6.37 -11.99 1.40
C PHE A 353 5.27 -11.14 0.76
N LEU A 354 5.29 -9.83 0.96
CA LEU A 354 4.27 -8.90 0.49
C LEU A 354 4.12 -8.96 -1.03
N THR A 355 5.24 -8.86 -1.76
CA THR A 355 5.24 -8.86 -3.23
C THR A 355 4.80 -10.21 -3.78
N THR A 356 5.26 -11.31 -3.17
CA THR A 356 4.88 -12.66 -3.58
C THR A 356 3.39 -12.91 -3.33
N ASN A 357 2.87 -12.52 -2.15
CA ASN A 357 1.46 -12.66 -1.82
C ASN A 357 0.56 -11.87 -2.79
N GLN A 358 0.90 -10.62 -3.08
CA GLN A 358 0.16 -9.79 -4.03
C GLN A 358 0.17 -10.41 -5.44
N THR A 359 1.31 -10.90 -5.90
CA THR A 359 1.43 -11.55 -7.21
C THR A 359 0.57 -12.81 -7.29
N LEU A 360 0.67 -13.70 -6.29
CA LEU A 360 -0.10 -14.95 -6.26
C LEU A 360 -1.60 -14.70 -6.18
N LEU A 361 -2.00 -13.72 -5.38
CA LEU A 361 -3.40 -13.31 -5.27
C LEU A 361 -3.93 -12.77 -6.59
N GLN A 362 -3.21 -11.85 -7.25
CA GLN A 362 -3.63 -11.29 -8.54
C GLN A 362 -3.73 -12.33 -9.65
N LEU A 363 -2.83 -13.31 -9.67
CA LEU A 363 -2.85 -14.44 -10.62
C LEU A 363 -3.98 -15.45 -10.33
N SER A 364 -4.50 -15.50 -9.09
CA SER A 364 -5.61 -16.38 -8.72
C SER A 364 -6.99 -15.81 -9.03
N ILE A 365 -7.09 -14.54 -9.44
CA ILE A 365 -8.37 -13.85 -9.65
C ILE A 365 -8.64 -13.70 -11.14
N PRO A 366 -9.82 -14.13 -11.65
CA PRO A 366 -10.27 -13.87 -13.01
C PRO A 366 -10.36 -12.35 -13.29
N ASP A 367 -10.03 -11.94 -14.53
CA ASP A 367 -9.96 -10.51 -14.91
C ASP A 367 -11.25 -9.72 -14.63
N ASN A 368 -12.41 -10.34 -14.85
CA ASN A 368 -13.74 -9.75 -14.61
C ASN A 368 -14.06 -9.51 -13.12
N LEU A 369 -13.36 -10.17 -12.20
CA LEU A 369 -13.56 -10.05 -10.74
C LEU A 369 -12.42 -9.33 -10.03
N ARG A 370 -11.34 -9.00 -10.75
CA ARG A 370 -10.12 -8.41 -10.18
C ARG A 370 -10.41 -7.17 -9.34
N GLY A 371 -11.21 -6.22 -9.84
CA GLY A 371 -11.59 -5.03 -9.08
C GLY A 371 -12.40 -5.32 -7.81
N ARG A 372 -13.32 -6.30 -7.86
CA ARG A 372 -14.18 -6.66 -6.73
C ARG A 372 -13.39 -7.35 -5.61
N VAL A 373 -12.49 -8.26 -5.97
CA VAL A 373 -11.62 -8.94 -4.99
C VAL A 373 -10.57 -7.98 -4.44
N THR A 374 -10.02 -7.08 -5.25
CA THR A 374 -9.10 -6.03 -4.77
C THR A 374 -9.76 -5.14 -3.71
N SER A 375 -11.07 -4.85 -3.83
CA SER A 375 -11.81 -4.12 -2.79
C SER A 375 -11.86 -4.90 -1.46
N VAL A 376 -11.95 -6.23 -1.49
CA VAL A 376 -11.88 -7.09 -0.29
C VAL A 376 -10.47 -7.07 0.31
N VAL A 377 -9.45 -7.12 -0.53
CA VAL A 377 -8.04 -7.04 -0.09
C VAL A 377 -7.74 -5.70 0.56
N ASN A 378 -8.31 -4.62 0.06
CA ASN A 378 -8.15 -3.29 0.67
C ASN A 378 -8.75 -3.19 2.08
N LEU A 379 -9.63 -4.12 2.49
CA LEU A 379 -10.07 -4.24 3.89
C LEU A 379 -8.91 -4.59 4.84
N ASN A 380 -7.75 -5.02 4.34
CA ASN A 380 -6.52 -5.16 5.13
C ASN A 380 -6.18 -3.87 5.89
N ALA A 381 -6.42 -2.71 5.28
CA ALA A 381 -6.20 -1.42 5.94
C ALA A 381 -7.09 -1.23 7.18
N ALA A 382 -8.27 -1.86 7.22
CA ALA A 382 -9.17 -1.82 8.37
C ALA A 382 -8.71 -2.72 9.53
N LEU A 383 -7.90 -3.73 9.26
CA LEU A 383 -7.40 -4.68 10.27
C LEU A 383 -6.11 -4.20 10.94
N SER A 384 -5.30 -3.40 10.26
CA SER A 384 -4.03 -2.88 10.78
C SER A 384 -4.16 -2.13 12.13
N PRO A 385 -5.21 -1.31 12.37
CA PRO A 385 -5.39 -0.64 13.65
C PRO A 385 -5.67 -1.58 14.82
N LEU A 386 -6.36 -2.69 14.56
CA LEU A 386 -6.61 -3.73 15.59
C LEU A 386 -5.28 -4.38 16.01
N GLY A 387 -4.43 -4.71 15.03
CA GLY A 387 -3.07 -5.15 15.30
C GLY A 387 -2.24 -4.10 16.05
N GLY A 388 -2.39 -2.83 15.68
CA GLY A 388 -1.72 -1.70 16.36
C GLY A 388 -2.14 -1.56 17.83
N LEU A 389 -3.44 -1.65 18.11
CA LEU A 389 -3.96 -1.63 19.49
C LEU A 389 -3.47 -2.85 20.28
N MET A 390 -3.49 -4.04 19.67
CA MET A 390 -2.96 -5.26 20.28
C MET A 390 -1.47 -5.13 20.62
N ALA A 391 -0.66 -4.57 19.72
CA ALA A 391 0.78 -4.36 19.95
C ALA A 391 1.01 -3.34 21.09
N GLY A 392 0.31 -2.21 21.07
CA GLY A 392 0.45 -1.16 22.06
C GLY A 392 -0.02 -1.60 23.45
N ALA A 393 -1.27 -2.09 23.57
CA ALA A 393 -1.84 -2.59 24.82
C ALA A 393 -1.06 -3.81 25.35
N GLY A 394 -0.67 -4.73 24.45
CA GLY A 394 0.14 -5.88 24.82
C GLY A 394 1.52 -5.48 25.35
N SER A 395 2.13 -4.42 24.81
CA SER A 395 3.39 -3.88 25.34
C SER A 395 3.23 -3.34 26.78
N ASP A 396 2.13 -2.66 27.06
CA ASP A 396 1.88 -2.12 28.41
C ASP A 396 1.56 -3.25 29.40
N LEU A 397 0.71 -4.21 29.02
CA LEU A 397 0.29 -5.33 29.86
C LEU A 397 1.42 -6.33 30.17
N LEU A 398 2.32 -6.57 29.20
CA LEU A 398 3.40 -7.54 29.32
C LEU A 398 4.74 -6.91 29.80
N GLY A 399 4.69 -5.68 30.27
CA GLY A 399 5.86 -4.99 30.86
C GLY A 399 6.88 -4.49 29.83
N GLY A 400 6.56 -4.51 28.54
CA GLY A 400 7.43 -3.99 27.49
C GLY A 400 7.21 -4.62 26.12
N PRO A 401 7.93 -4.13 25.07
CA PRO A 401 7.66 -4.49 23.68
C PRO A 401 8.15 -5.92 23.34
N LYS A 402 9.07 -6.50 24.13
CA LYS A 402 9.72 -7.78 23.79
C LYS A 402 8.72 -8.94 23.72
N MET A 403 7.93 -9.14 24.78
CA MET A 403 6.99 -10.27 24.86
C MET A 403 5.89 -10.20 23.83
N ILE A 404 5.33 -9.01 23.58
CA ILE A 404 4.32 -8.85 22.54
C ILE A 404 4.88 -9.07 21.14
N THR A 405 6.13 -8.66 20.89
CA THR A 405 6.83 -8.97 19.62
C THR A 405 6.98 -10.48 19.42
N ILE A 406 7.42 -11.21 20.46
CA ILE A 406 7.57 -12.68 20.40
C ILE A 406 6.20 -13.33 20.17
N PHE A 407 5.16 -12.88 20.85
CA PHE A 407 3.80 -13.42 20.68
C PHE A 407 3.29 -13.20 19.24
N MET A 408 3.37 -11.96 18.74
CA MET A 408 2.87 -11.61 17.41
C MET A 408 3.68 -12.30 16.30
N ALA A 409 5.00 -12.22 16.35
CA ALA A 409 5.88 -12.88 15.38
C ALA A 409 5.79 -14.41 15.48
N GLY A 410 5.72 -14.96 16.70
CA GLY A 410 5.54 -16.39 16.94
C GLY A 410 4.21 -16.92 16.37
N THR A 411 3.13 -16.17 16.53
CA THR A 411 1.83 -16.50 15.91
C THR A 411 1.93 -16.51 14.39
N ALA A 412 2.59 -15.51 13.78
CA ALA A 412 2.80 -15.50 12.33
C ALA A 412 3.67 -16.66 11.85
N ALA A 413 4.72 -17.03 12.60
CA ALA A 413 5.54 -18.22 12.32
C ALA A 413 4.72 -19.52 12.43
N ALA A 414 3.91 -19.67 13.48
CA ALA A 414 3.06 -20.83 13.66
C ALA A 414 2.05 -20.97 12.50
N ILE A 415 1.43 -19.87 12.05
CA ILE A 415 0.56 -19.87 10.89
C ILE A 415 1.32 -20.29 9.63
N ALA A 416 2.55 -19.80 9.41
CA ALA A 416 3.37 -20.19 8.26
C ALA A 416 3.63 -21.71 8.25
N ILE A 417 3.98 -22.30 9.40
CA ILE A 417 4.21 -23.73 9.56
C ILE A 417 2.93 -24.53 9.33
N LEU A 418 1.81 -24.10 9.93
CA LEU A 418 0.50 -24.77 9.76
C LEU A 418 0.06 -24.76 8.30
N VAL A 419 0.20 -23.62 7.61
CA VAL A 419 -0.13 -23.53 6.18
C VAL A 419 0.80 -24.38 5.34
N LEU A 420 2.09 -24.46 5.67
CA LEU A 420 3.04 -25.34 4.99
C LEU A 420 2.69 -26.82 5.19
N ALA A 421 2.29 -27.20 6.39
CA ALA A 421 1.95 -28.61 6.72
C ALA A 421 0.60 -29.03 6.11
N PHE A 422 -0.43 -28.21 6.24
CA PHE A 422 -1.82 -28.59 5.93
C PHE A 422 -2.36 -28.05 4.62
N SER A 423 -1.75 -27.05 3.98
CA SER A 423 -2.25 -26.44 2.75
C SER A 423 -1.46 -26.86 1.52
N SER A 424 -1.90 -27.91 0.83
CA SER A 424 -1.38 -28.26 -0.49
C SER A 424 -1.58 -27.12 -1.52
N THR A 425 -2.62 -26.34 -1.33
CA THR A 425 -2.97 -25.20 -2.21
C THR A 425 -1.83 -24.19 -2.35
N VAL A 426 -1.13 -23.85 -1.27
CA VAL A 426 0.01 -22.91 -1.29
C VAL A 426 1.29 -23.63 -1.67
N ARG A 427 1.54 -24.81 -1.07
CA ARG A 427 2.77 -25.58 -1.29
C ARG A 427 2.98 -25.98 -2.75
N ASP A 428 1.91 -26.44 -3.41
CA ASP A 428 1.97 -27.00 -4.76
C ASP A 428 1.61 -25.97 -5.84
N TYR A 429 1.40 -24.69 -5.48
CA TYR A 429 1.07 -23.65 -6.43
C TYR A 429 2.28 -23.30 -7.30
N ARG A 430 2.16 -23.62 -8.60
CA ARG A 430 3.18 -23.33 -9.63
C ARG A 430 2.68 -22.26 -10.59
N LEU A 431 3.58 -21.38 -11.02
CA LEU A 431 3.26 -20.31 -11.97
C LEU A 431 2.72 -20.85 -13.31
N SER A 432 3.25 -21.99 -13.78
CA SER A 432 2.81 -22.64 -15.02
C SER A 432 1.34 -23.03 -15.00
N ARG A 433 0.79 -23.41 -13.84
CA ARG A 433 -0.62 -23.73 -13.64
C ARG A 433 -1.54 -22.50 -13.68
N ALA A 434 -1.04 -21.33 -13.30
CA ALA A 434 -1.80 -20.09 -13.36
C ALA A 434 -2.00 -19.62 -14.81
N PHE A 435 -0.99 -19.76 -15.65
CA PHE A 435 -1.08 -19.40 -17.07
C PHE A 435 -2.00 -20.33 -17.87
N SER A 436 -2.06 -21.63 -17.54
CA SER A 436 -2.97 -22.59 -18.21
C SER A 436 -4.44 -22.37 -17.87
N LEU A 437 -4.76 -21.74 -16.74
CA LEU A 437 -6.14 -21.39 -16.36
C LEU A 437 -6.62 -20.09 -17.02
N VAL A 438 -5.70 -19.23 -17.49
CA VAL A 438 -6.03 -17.96 -18.15
C VAL A 438 -6.14 -18.12 -19.68
N SER A 439 -5.63 -19.22 -20.26
CA SER A 439 -5.65 -19.49 -21.71
C SER A 439 -6.32 -20.83 -22.01
N PRO A 440 -7.64 -20.94 -21.96
CA PRO A 440 -8.32 -22.21 -22.28
C PRO A 440 -8.43 -22.51 -23.80
N GLU A 441 -8.04 -21.63 -24.70
CA GLU A 441 -8.43 -21.70 -26.12
C GLU A 441 -7.37 -22.16 -27.13
N SER A 442 -6.20 -22.69 -26.73
CA SER A 442 -5.19 -23.10 -27.72
C SER A 442 -4.97 -24.62 -27.91
N SER A 443 -5.78 -25.49 -27.25
CA SER A 443 -5.57 -26.95 -27.32
C SER A 443 -6.64 -27.74 -28.08
N SER A 444 -7.59 -27.11 -28.76
CA SER A 444 -8.64 -27.85 -29.52
C SER A 444 -8.47 -27.89 -31.03
N ASN A 445 -7.31 -27.47 -31.59
CA ASN A 445 -7.10 -27.51 -33.05
C ASN A 445 -5.79 -28.23 -33.47
N SER A 446 -5.55 -29.43 -32.91
CA SER A 446 -4.58 -30.38 -33.48
C SER A 446 -5.11 -31.79 -33.39
N GLY A 447 -6.11 -32.12 -34.24
CA GLY A 447 -6.70 -33.44 -34.30
C GLY A 447 -7.78 -33.54 -35.37
N SER A 448 -7.38 -33.41 -36.64
CA SER A 448 -8.10 -34.00 -37.79
C SER A 448 -7.22 -34.08 -38.99
#